data_5cac772bb585197af46d628ef9aeb561
#
_entry.id   5cac772bb585197af46d628ef9aeb561
#
_cell.length_a   1.000
_cell.length_b   1.000
_cell.length_c   1.000
_cell.angle_alpha   90.00
_cell.angle_beta   90.00
_cell.angle_gamma   90.00
#
_symmetry.space_group_name_H-M   'P 1'
#
loop_
_entity.id
_entity.type
_entity.pdbx_description
1 polymer ?
#
loop_
_entity_poly.entity_id
_entity_poly.type
_entity_poly.pdbx_seq_one_letter_code
_entity_poly.pdbx_strand_id
1 'polypeptide(L)'
;MMEGFQPWLLVTEYISTRNGDPDRGPVVRIHPSEARKRLLEDGELVWVYGPRRHELAVLVVDDTVSPGNVVARDVLGIAPAEIVRVVKHDFDAGRTKRNLG
;
A
#
# COMPACT_ATOMS: atom_id res chain seq x y z
N MET A 1 3.03 26.02 -8.74
CA MET A 1 3.64 25.29 -8.31
C MET A 1 3.03 24.15 -8.13
N MET A 2 3.47 23.29 -8.09
CA MET A 2 2.87 22.26 -7.97
C MET A 2 2.76 21.88 -6.65
N GLU A 3 1.74 21.48 -6.30
CA GLU A 3 1.53 21.07 -5.15
C GLU A 3 2.19 19.96 -4.95
N GLY A 4 2.82 19.78 -4.21
CA GLY A 4 3.57 18.66 -4.02
C GLY A 4 2.80 17.40 -3.91
N PHE A 5 3.35 16.34 -4.41
CA PHE A 5 2.83 15.02 -4.17
C PHE A 5 3.11 14.67 -2.72
N GLN A 6 2.09 14.25 -2.02
CA GLN A 6 2.26 13.84 -0.62
C GLN A 6 2.44 12.35 -0.59
N PRO A 7 3.64 11.85 -0.29
CA PRO A 7 3.86 10.40 -0.30
C PRO A 7 3.26 9.69 0.91
N TRP A 8 2.82 10.42 1.91
CA TRP A 8 2.39 9.83 3.18
C TRP A 8 0.91 9.55 3.19
N LEU A 9 0.54 8.44 3.77
CA LEU A 9 -0.86 8.09 3.98
C LEU A 9 -1.07 7.80 5.45
N LEU A 10 -2.23 8.18 5.96
CA LEU A 10 -2.57 7.96 7.36
C LEU A 10 -3.34 6.66 7.49
N VAL A 11 -2.88 5.78 8.37
CA VAL A 11 -3.59 4.53 8.65
C VAL A 11 -4.81 4.86 9.49
N THR A 12 -5.99 4.76 8.90
CA THR A 12 -7.22 5.11 9.62
C THR A 12 -7.90 3.88 10.18
N GLU A 13 -7.57 2.70 9.67
CA GLU A 13 -8.20 1.49 10.15
C GLU A 13 -7.23 0.33 9.94
N TYR A 14 -7.15 -0.56 10.91
CA TYR A 14 -6.32 -1.74 10.81
C TYR A 14 -7.15 -2.96 11.14
N ILE A 15 -7.09 -3.97 10.29
CA ILE A 15 -7.85 -5.20 10.45
C ILE A 15 -6.88 -6.35 10.62
N SER A 16 -7.03 -7.11 11.69
CA SER A 16 -6.27 -8.34 11.89
C SER A 16 -7.20 -9.50 11.66
N THR A 17 -6.81 -10.40 10.78
CA THR A 17 -7.65 -11.55 10.50
C THR A 17 -7.23 -12.74 11.36
N ARG A 18 -8.09 -13.74 11.44
CA ARG A 18 -7.86 -14.93 12.23
C ARG A 18 -7.90 -16.14 11.32
N ASN A 19 -7.44 -17.26 11.84
CA ASN A 19 -7.58 -18.51 11.12
C ASN A 19 -9.05 -18.75 10.85
N GLY A 20 -9.36 -19.13 9.65
CA GLY A 20 -10.74 -19.39 9.26
C GLY A 20 -11.41 -18.21 8.58
N ASP A 21 -10.84 -17.03 8.65
CA ASP A 21 -11.42 -15.90 7.93
C ASP A 21 -11.29 -16.15 6.43
N PRO A 22 -12.32 -15.83 5.66
CA PRO A 22 -12.26 -16.09 4.22
C PRO A 22 -11.21 -15.24 3.50
N ASP A 23 -11.05 -13.99 3.93
CA ASP A 23 -10.09 -13.11 3.29
C ASP A 23 -8.99 -12.81 4.29
N ARG A 24 -7.79 -13.19 3.97
CA ARG A 24 -6.67 -13.02 4.88
C ARG A 24 -5.45 -12.58 4.10
N GLY A 25 -4.47 -12.11 4.82
CA GLY A 25 -3.19 -11.73 4.24
C GLY A 25 -3.06 -10.22 4.07
N PRO A 26 -1.86 -9.77 3.78
CA PRO A 26 -1.57 -8.33 3.80
C PRO A 26 -2.18 -7.60 2.61
N VAL A 27 -3.02 -6.62 2.93
CA VAL A 27 -3.71 -5.79 1.94
C VAL A 27 -3.69 -4.36 2.42
N VAL A 28 -3.54 -3.42 1.51
CA VAL A 28 -3.76 -2.00 1.78
C VAL A 28 -4.77 -1.47 0.78
N ARG A 29 -5.73 -0.67 1.27
CA ARG A 29 -6.77 -0.07 0.45
C ARG A 29 -6.56 1.42 0.41
N ILE A 30 -6.55 2.00 -0.78
CA ILE A 30 -6.37 3.44 -0.94
C ILE A 30 -7.35 3.96 -1.99
N HIS A 31 -7.59 5.24 -1.93
CA HIS A 31 -8.49 5.90 -2.88
C HIS A 31 -7.89 5.86 -4.29
N PRO A 32 -8.71 5.79 -5.33
CA PRO A 32 -8.19 5.78 -6.71
C PRO A 32 -7.25 6.95 -7.03
N SER A 33 -7.50 8.13 -6.49
CA SER A 33 -6.64 9.28 -6.76
C SER A 33 -5.25 9.07 -6.18
N GLU A 34 -5.16 8.38 -5.05
CA GLU A 34 -3.85 8.11 -4.44
C GLU A 34 -3.11 7.03 -5.24
N ALA A 35 -3.82 6.07 -5.77
CA ALA A 35 -3.21 5.06 -6.61
C ALA A 35 -2.65 5.69 -7.89
N ARG A 36 -3.41 6.60 -8.49
CA ARG A 36 -2.94 7.28 -9.72
C ARG A 36 -1.69 8.10 -9.48
N LYS A 37 -1.63 8.81 -8.37
CA LYS A 37 -0.46 9.62 -8.05
C LYS A 37 0.78 8.77 -7.92
N ARG A 38 0.62 7.53 -7.51
CA ARG A 38 1.74 6.62 -7.28
C ARG A 38 1.97 5.66 -8.44
N LEU A 39 1.18 5.77 -9.48
CA LEU A 39 1.25 4.90 -10.65
C LEU A 39 1.02 3.44 -10.27
N LEU A 40 0.04 3.23 -9.41
CA LEU A 40 -0.30 1.90 -8.90
C LEU A 40 -1.65 1.47 -9.44
N GLU A 41 -1.79 0.17 -9.63
CA GLU A 41 -3.04 -0.41 -10.12
C GLU A 41 -3.60 -1.39 -9.13
N ASP A 42 -4.91 -1.55 -9.16
CA ASP A 42 -5.60 -2.48 -8.29
C ASP A 42 -5.02 -3.88 -8.47
N GLY A 43 -4.77 -4.56 -7.38
CA GLY A 43 -4.28 -5.92 -7.39
C GLY A 43 -2.77 -6.07 -7.43
N GLU A 44 -2.03 -4.98 -7.60
CA GLU A 44 -0.60 -5.14 -7.70
C GLU A 44 0.05 -5.23 -6.32
N LEU A 45 1.24 -5.79 -6.30
CA LEU A 45 1.99 -5.95 -5.07
C LEU A 45 2.74 -4.66 -4.79
N VAL A 46 2.70 -4.19 -3.56
CA VAL A 46 3.33 -2.93 -3.17
C VAL A 46 4.15 -3.11 -1.91
N TRP A 47 5.11 -2.21 -1.71
CA TRP A 47 5.80 -2.11 -0.44
C TRP A 47 5.07 -1.10 0.43
N VAL A 48 4.87 -1.46 1.70
CA VAL A 48 4.31 -0.55 2.70
C VAL A 48 5.41 -0.25 3.69
N TYR A 49 5.85 1.01 3.72
CA TYR A 49 6.91 1.44 4.62
C TYR A 49 6.30 2.12 5.82
N GLY A 50 6.40 1.48 6.95
CA GLY A 50 5.90 2.03 8.22
C GLY A 50 7.04 2.53 9.08
N PRO A 51 6.74 2.94 10.30
CA PRO A 51 7.77 3.50 11.18
C PRO A 51 8.79 2.46 11.64
N ARG A 52 8.45 1.18 11.64
CA ARG A 52 9.34 0.15 12.20
C ARG A 52 9.91 -0.75 11.14
N ARG A 53 9.18 -0.99 10.07
CA ARG A 53 9.61 -1.96 9.08
C ARG A 53 8.83 -1.76 7.79
N HIS A 54 9.21 -2.45 6.75
CA HIS A 54 8.46 -2.45 5.52
C HIS A 54 8.00 -3.86 5.20
N GLU A 55 6.85 -3.97 4.57
CA GLU A 55 6.23 -5.26 4.27
C GLU A 55 5.60 -5.20 2.89
N LEU A 56 5.46 -6.36 2.27
CA LEU A 56 4.73 -6.44 1.02
C LEU A 56 3.24 -6.62 1.30
N ALA A 57 2.43 -6.03 0.47
CA ALA A 57 0.97 -6.18 0.58
C ALA A 57 0.36 -6.07 -0.80
N VAL A 58 -0.86 -6.56 -0.94
CA VAL A 58 -1.62 -6.40 -2.18
C VAL A 58 -2.38 -5.10 -2.10
N LEU A 59 -2.35 -4.32 -3.17
CA LEU A 59 -3.07 -3.07 -3.23
C LEU A 59 -4.50 -3.29 -3.68
N VAL A 60 -5.44 -2.69 -2.99
CA VAL A 60 -6.84 -2.65 -3.42
C VAL A 60 -7.21 -1.19 -3.59
N VAL A 61 -7.68 -0.84 -4.76
CA VAL A 61 -8.15 0.52 -5.03
C VAL A 61 -9.61 0.58 -4.60
N ASP A 62 -9.94 1.51 -3.71
CA ASP A 62 -11.24 1.51 -3.05
C ASP A 62 -11.69 2.94 -2.86
N ASP A 63 -12.72 3.34 -3.59
CA ASP A 63 -13.18 4.73 -3.54
C ASP A 63 -13.93 5.07 -2.26
N THR A 64 -14.17 4.09 -1.38
CA THR A 64 -14.76 4.38 -0.09
C THR A 64 -13.72 4.83 0.94
N VAL A 65 -12.43 4.67 0.62
CA VAL A 65 -11.37 5.17 1.49
C VAL A 65 -11.11 6.61 1.09
N SER A 66 -11.07 7.52 2.05
CA SER A 66 -10.84 8.93 1.74
C SER A 66 -9.42 9.16 1.23
N PRO A 67 -9.23 10.11 0.31
CA PRO A 67 -7.87 10.44 -0.13
C PRO A 67 -7.00 10.84 1.06
N GLY A 68 -5.75 10.42 1.03
CA GLY A 68 -4.82 10.68 2.13
C GLY A 68 -4.80 9.61 3.20
N ASN A 69 -5.76 8.69 3.16
CA ASN A 69 -5.87 7.65 4.17
C ASN A 69 -5.56 6.28 3.57
N VAL A 70 -5.30 5.31 4.43
CA VAL A 70 -5.13 3.92 4.02
C VAL A 70 -5.79 3.02 5.06
N VAL A 71 -6.44 1.98 4.60
CA VAL A 71 -6.99 0.93 5.45
C VAL A 71 -6.09 -0.28 5.25
N ALA A 72 -5.55 -0.84 6.31
CA ALA A 72 -4.60 -1.93 6.21
C ALA A 72 -5.15 -3.20 6.86
N ARG A 73 -4.80 -4.34 6.28
CA ARG A 73 -5.16 -5.63 6.83
C ARG A 73 -3.92 -6.49 6.88
N ASP A 74 -3.62 -7.04 8.04
CA ASP A 74 -2.53 -8.00 8.22
C ASP A 74 -1.15 -7.51 7.76
N VAL A 75 -0.87 -6.23 7.94
CA VAL A 75 0.44 -5.66 7.61
C VAL A 75 1.18 -5.45 8.92
N LEU A 76 2.27 -6.19 9.10
CA LEU A 76 2.98 -6.13 10.36
C LEU A 76 3.70 -4.81 10.55
N GLY A 77 3.75 -4.36 11.78
CA GLY A 77 4.57 -3.20 12.14
C GLY A 77 3.89 -1.86 11.94
N ILE A 78 2.60 -1.82 11.64
CA ILE A 78 1.89 -0.55 11.56
C ILE A 78 0.64 -0.59 12.41
N ALA A 79 0.14 0.57 12.77
CA ALA A 79 -1.02 0.70 13.64
C ALA A 79 -1.86 1.90 13.21
N PRO A 80 -3.12 1.96 13.63
CA PRO A 80 -3.95 3.12 13.34
C PRO A 80 -3.30 4.41 13.83
N ALA A 81 -3.52 5.47 13.10
CA ALA A 81 -2.98 6.80 13.35
C ALA A 81 -1.50 6.95 13.01
N GLU A 82 -0.89 5.91 12.49
CA GLU A 82 0.49 6.02 12.02
C GLU A 82 0.52 6.37 10.55
N ILE A 83 1.66 6.85 10.11
CA ILE A 83 1.84 7.30 8.75
C ILE A 83 2.70 6.31 8.01
N VAL A 84 2.30 5.95 6.80
CA VAL A 84 3.04 4.98 5.99
C VAL A 84 3.24 5.53 4.58
N ARG A 85 4.14 4.93 3.84
CA ARG A 85 4.28 5.17 2.41
C ARG A 85 3.96 3.87 1.68
N VAL A 86 3.27 3.98 0.57
CA VAL A 86 2.95 2.82 -0.27
C VAL A 86 3.65 3.03 -1.60
N VAL A 87 4.52 2.11 -1.97
CA VAL A 87 5.44 2.28 -3.07
C VAL A 87 5.38 1.07 -3.99
N LYS A 88 5.46 1.31 -5.29
CA LYS A 88 5.43 0.25 -6.26
C LYS A 88 6.55 -0.75 -6.01
N HIS A 89 6.23 -2.01 -6.13
CA HIS A 89 7.21 -3.06 -6.07
C HIS A 89 7.76 -3.22 -7.48
N ASP A 90 9.02 -2.91 -7.70
CA ASP A 90 9.55 -2.85 -9.04
C ASP A 90 10.32 -4.12 -9.41
N PHE A 91 9.82 -5.25 -8.97
CA PHE A 91 10.42 -6.53 -9.26
C PHE A 91 10.62 -6.75 -10.74
N ASP A 92 9.62 -6.41 -11.54
CA ASP A 92 9.72 -6.63 -12.96
C ASP A 92 10.75 -5.72 -13.62
N ALA A 93 10.84 -4.50 -13.17
CA ALA A 93 11.84 -3.59 -13.71
C ALA A 93 13.24 -4.12 -13.46
N GLY A 94 13.48 -4.64 -12.28
CA GLY A 94 14.78 -5.20 -11.98
C GLY A 94 15.11 -6.40 -12.84
N ARG A 95 14.12 -7.27 -13.07
CA ARG A 95 14.38 -8.41 -13.89
C ARG A 95 14.60 -8.05 -15.31
N THR A 96 13.87 -7.09 -15.80
CA THR A 96 14.02 -6.66 -17.16
C THR A 96 15.43 -6.14 -17.42
N LYS A 97 15.96 -5.39 -16.48
CA LYS A 97 17.30 -4.90 -16.65
C LYS A 97 18.30 -6.02 -16.71
N ARG A 98 18.13 -7.00 -15.90
CA ARG A 98 19.07 -8.10 -15.95
C ARG A 98 18.97 -8.85 -17.25
N ASN A 99 17.81 -8.99 -17.80
CA ASN A 99 17.64 -9.71 -19.02
C ASN A 99 18.30 -8.99 -20.19
N LEU A 100 18.40 -7.71 -20.09
CA LEU A 100 19.06 -6.99 -21.15
C LEU A 100 20.55 -7.12 -21.10
N GLY A 101 21.06 -7.43 -19.96
CA GLY A 101 22.51 -7.56 -19.81
C GLY A 101 23.09 -8.87 -20.26
#